data_a1d19d1c91a74b482a5b54f89d6ad6a7
#
_entry.id   a1d19d1c91a74b482a5b54f89d6ad6a7
#
_cell.length_a   1.000
_cell.length_b   1.000
_cell.length_c   1.000
_cell.angle_alpha   90.00
_cell.angle_beta   90.00
_cell.angle_gamma   90.00
#
_symmetry.space_group_name_H-M   'P 1'
#
loop_
_entity.id
_entity.type
_entity.pdbx_description
1 polymer ?
#
loop_
_entity_poly.entity_id
_entity_poly.type
_entity_poly.pdbx_seq_one_letter_code
_entity_poly.pdbx_strand_id
1 'polypeptide(L)'
;IVFSGAGASAIATARFYVSLGARKENITMCDSSGIITEERAQHGDVNEFKREFARDIPEGDLAEAMAGADVFVGLSIGGLVDEEMVRSMASDPIIFAMANPDPEIGYEQAKAARDDTVIMATGRSDYPNQVNNVLGFPFIFRGALDVRATEINEAMKVAAAEALADLAQQDVPDAVVKAYGDQPLQYGPDYIIPKPVDPRVLFEVTPAVAGDQPLQYGPDYIIPKPVDPRVLFEVTPAVARAAMDSGAARTDLDTDEYVEELEARLGKSREMMRVVLNKAKADPKRVVLAEGDDEKMIRAAHQIDEQGIATPVLIGDRDRIWATMDSLGFDFEPEIVDPYEDDLEPYADRIHELRKRKGVTRTEAADLARDENHLGSVMVEMGDADAMLTGLMHDYPSALRPPLQLIGTADDAEYAAGVYMLAFKNRVVFCADATVNQDPDADVLAEITRHTADLSRRFNVEPRAALLSYSNFGSVDNEGTRKPRRAAGMLRDDPDVEFPVDGEMQADTAVVDDILEGTYGFSELDGPANVLVFPNLEAGNIGYKLLQRLGGADAIGPMLVGMDQPVHVLQRGDEVKDIVNLAGVAVVDAQENGE
;
A
#
# COMPACT_ATOMS: atom_id res chain seq x y z
N ILE A 1 22.87 -3.08 -29.18
CA ILE A 1 21.41 -2.89 -29.24
C ILE A 1 20.99 -2.90 -30.70
N VAL A 2 20.05 -3.75 -31.08
CA VAL A 2 19.53 -3.85 -32.47
C VAL A 2 18.08 -3.40 -32.50
N PHE A 3 17.78 -2.45 -33.38
CA PHE A 3 16.41 -2.00 -33.66
C PHE A 3 15.90 -2.61 -34.96
N SER A 4 14.78 -3.29 -34.91
CA SER A 4 13.99 -3.67 -36.08
C SER A 4 12.91 -2.61 -36.33
N GLY A 5 13.02 -1.94 -37.48
CA GLY A 5 12.26 -0.77 -37.84
C GLY A 5 13.10 0.51 -37.78
N ALA A 6 12.84 1.43 -38.70
CA ALA A 6 13.50 2.73 -38.77
C ALA A 6 12.46 3.84 -39.07
N GLY A 7 11.26 3.67 -38.54
CA GLY A 7 10.20 4.67 -38.56
C GLY A 7 10.36 5.70 -37.45
N ALA A 8 9.38 6.60 -37.32
CA ALA A 8 9.40 7.67 -36.32
C ALA A 8 9.55 7.13 -34.89
N SER A 9 8.84 6.05 -34.54
CA SER A 9 8.93 5.42 -33.22
C SER A 9 10.32 4.88 -32.93
N ALA A 10 10.91 4.11 -33.85
CA ALA A 10 12.23 3.53 -33.67
C ALA A 10 13.33 4.60 -33.51
N ILE A 11 13.29 5.65 -34.33
CA ILE A 11 14.22 6.78 -34.24
C ILE A 11 14.06 7.53 -32.91
N ALA A 12 12.81 7.82 -32.50
CA ALA A 12 12.55 8.49 -31.24
C ALA A 12 13.00 7.65 -30.04
N THR A 13 12.73 6.34 -30.06
CA THR A 13 13.18 5.41 -29.01
C THR A 13 14.71 5.29 -28.96
N ALA A 14 15.37 5.19 -30.12
CA ALA A 14 16.83 5.14 -30.17
C ALA A 14 17.49 6.43 -29.65
N ARG A 15 16.93 7.61 -29.97
CA ARG A 15 17.35 8.90 -29.38
C ARG A 15 17.17 8.92 -27.86
N PHE A 16 16.03 8.43 -27.40
CA PHE A 16 15.77 8.36 -25.98
C PHE A 16 16.72 7.40 -25.24
N TYR A 17 17.09 6.27 -25.85
CA TYR A 17 18.14 5.38 -25.30
C TYR A 17 19.49 6.11 -25.20
N VAL A 18 19.82 6.95 -26.19
CA VAL A 18 21.04 7.76 -26.14
C VAL A 18 20.98 8.80 -25.01
N SER A 19 19.83 9.43 -24.78
CA SER A 19 19.66 10.38 -23.67
C SER A 19 19.73 9.69 -22.29
N LEU A 20 19.40 8.41 -22.21
CA LEU A 20 19.58 7.53 -21.02
C LEU A 20 21.01 6.97 -20.88
N GLY A 21 21.94 7.34 -21.77
CA GLY A 21 23.36 6.96 -21.67
C GLY A 21 23.79 5.82 -22.60
N ALA A 22 22.93 5.28 -23.45
CA ALA A 22 23.36 4.32 -24.47
C ALA A 22 24.31 4.98 -25.47
N ARG A 23 25.42 4.30 -25.77
CA ARG A 23 26.35 4.80 -26.79
C ARG A 23 25.79 4.59 -28.17
N LYS A 24 25.71 5.67 -28.93
CA LYS A 24 25.16 5.65 -30.30
C LYS A 24 25.85 4.63 -31.21
N GLU A 25 27.15 4.48 -31.07
CA GLU A 25 27.96 3.49 -31.80
C GLU A 25 27.60 2.03 -31.48
N ASN A 26 26.87 1.77 -30.42
CA ASN A 26 26.38 0.44 -30.06
C ASN A 26 24.93 0.20 -30.53
N ILE A 27 24.32 1.13 -31.21
CA ILE A 27 22.97 1.01 -31.78
C ILE A 27 23.07 0.67 -33.26
N THR A 28 22.51 -0.47 -33.65
CA THR A 28 22.36 -0.88 -35.06
C THR A 28 20.87 -0.85 -35.40
N MET A 29 20.51 -0.11 -36.43
CA MET A 29 19.12 0.02 -36.87
C MET A 29 18.94 -0.69 -38.22
N CYS A 30 17.86 -1.46 -38.34
CA CYS A 30 17.49 -2.16 -39.55
C CYS A 30 16.16 -1.66 -40.10
N ASP A 31 16.07 -1.45 -41.41
CA ASP A 31 14.81 -1.24 -42.10
C ASP A 31 14.49 -2.43 -43.05
N SER A 32 13.48 -2.30 -43.89
CA SER A 32 13.07 -3.37 -44.83
C SER A 32 14.15 -3.76 -45.87
N SER A 33 15.22 -2.99 -45.97
CA SER A 33 16.34 -3.26 -46.85
C SER A 33 17.59 -3.74 -46.11
N GLY A 34 17.49 -4.00 -44.76
CA GLY A 34 18.58 -4.46 -43.92
C GLY A 34 19.19 -3.35 -43.05
N ILE A 35 20.45 -3.56 -42.64
CA ILE A 35 21.19 -2.63 -41.77
C ILE A 35 21.33 -1.26 -42.41
N ILE A 36 21.09 -0.20 -41.64
CA ILE A 36 21.34 1.17 -42.06
C ILE A 36 22.82 1.48 -41.91
N THR A 37 23.53 1.43 -43.07
CA THR A 37 24.97 1.66 -43.13
C THR A 37 25.28 3.07 -43.66
N GLU A 38 26.53 3.54 -43.42
CA GLU A 38 27.01 4.79 -43.99
C GLU A 38 27.04 4.71 -45.51
N GLU A 39 27.38 3.55 -46.09
CA GLU A 39 27.38 3.32 -47.54
C GLU A 39 25.98 3.54 -48.13
N ARG A 40 24.93 2.94 -47.57
CA ARG A 40 23.52 3.20 -47.96
C ARG A 40 23.14 4.66 -47.84
N ALA A 41 23.58 5.34 -46.76
CA ALA A 41 23.32 6.75 -46.52
C ALA A 41 23.99 7.66 -47.57
N GLN A 42 25.19 7.30 -48.05
CA GLN A 42 25.91 8.04 -49.13
C GLN A 42 25.26 7.83 -50.49
N HIS A 43 24.69 6.66 -50.78
CA HIS A 43 24.00 6.38 -52.05
C HIS A 43 22.60 6.98 -52.11
N GLY A 44 22.08 7.59 -51.05
CA GLY A 44 20.78 8.26 -51.02
C GLY A 44 19.59 7.33 -50.72
N ASP A 45 19.85 6.09 -50.34
CA ASP A 45 18.83 5.07 -50.02
C ASP A 45 18.21 5.25 -48.62
N VAL A 46 18.72 6.20 -47.83
CA VAL A 46 18.34 6.45 -46.44
C VAL A 46 17.92 7.92 -46.29
N ASN A 47 16.75 8.16 -45.70
CA ASN A 47 16.27 9.52 -45.45
C ASN A 47 17.11 10.21 -44.32
N GLU A 48 16.92 11.52 -44.18
CA GLU A 48 17.69 12.38 -43.28
C GLU A 48 17.65 11.87 -41.82
N PHE A 49 16.49 11.42 -41.32
CA PHE A 49 16.32 10.97 -39.93
C PHE A 49 17.02 9.62 -39.67
N LYS A 50 17.03 8.72 -40.64
CA LYS A 50 17.71 7.43 -40.53
C LYS A 50 19.22 7.58 -40.60
N ARG A 51 19.76 8.58 -41.30
CA ARG A 51 21.21 8.85 -41.39
C ARG A 51 21.86 9.07 -40.06
N GLU A 52 21.12 9.55 -39.09
CA GLU A 52 21.63 9.76 -37.73
C GLU A 52 22.18 8.45 -37.12
N PHE A 53 21.58 7.32 -37.43
CA PHE A 53 21.98 6.00 -36.93
C PHE A 53 22.69 5.12 -37.98
N ALA A 54 23.14 5.71 -39.07
CA ALA A 54 23.94 4.98 -40.06
C ALA A 54 25.31 4.58 -39.45
N ARG A 55 25.74 3.36 -39.71
CA ARG A 55 26.96 2.76 -39.17
C ARG A 55 27.97 2.45 -40.25
N ASP A 56 29.27 2.59 -39.93
CA ASP A 56 30.38 2.12 -40.76
C ASP A 56 30.62 0.63 -40.46
N ILE A 57 29.70 -0.21 -40.91
CA ILE A 57 29.76 -1.67 -40.81
C ILE A 57 29.28 -2.30 -42.13
N PRO A 58 29.59 -3.57 -42.40
CA PRO A 58 29.11 -4.25 -43.59
C PRO A 58 27.58 -4.22 -43.72
N GLU A 59 27.09 -4.19 -44.95
CA GLU A 59 25.67 -4.44 -45.22
C GLU A 59 25.28 -5.83 -44.73
N GLY A 60 24.05 -5.97 -44.29
CA GLY A 60 23.51 -7.20 -43.76
C GLY A 60 22.01 -7.11 -43.49
N ASP A 61 21.42 -8.24 -43.22
CA ASP A 61 20.02 -8.33 -42.84
C ASP A 61 19.82 -8.23 -41.30
N LEU A 62 18.59 -8.42 -40.85
CA LEU A 62 18.26 -8.37 -39.42
C LEU A 62 18.91 -9.54 -38.64
N ALA A 63 19.01 -10.74 -39.23
CA ALA A 63 19.62 -11.89 -38.58
C ALA A 63 21.12 -11.66 -38.30
N GLU A 64 21.80 -11.08 -39.28
CA GLU A 64 23.23 -10.72 -39.15
C GLU A 64 23.42 -9.60 -38.11
N ALA A 65 22.50 -8.64 -38.04
CA ALA A 65 22.53 -7.59 -37.02
C ALA A 65 22.32 -8.14 -35.61
N MET A 66 21.41 -9.10 -35.43
CA MET A 66 21.10 -9.72 -34.12
C MET A 66 22.21 -10.65 -33.61
N ALA A 67 23.07 -11.15 -34.45
CA ALA A 67 24.16 -12.02 -34.03
C ALA A 67 25.11 -11.36 -33.02
N GLY A 68 25.15 -11.88 -31.79
CA GLY A 68 25.95 -11.32 -30.69
C GLY A 68 25.38 -10.02 -30.06
N ALA A 69 24.17 -9.63 -30.40
CA ALA A 69 23.51 -8.47 -29.77
C ALA A 69 22.98 -8.82 -28.37
N ASP A 70 23.12 -7.88 -27.42
CA ASP A 70 22.61 -8.02 -26.06
C ASP A 70 21.12 -7.66 -25.97
N VAL A 71 20.68 -6.70 -26.78
CA VAL A 71 19.32 -6.15 -26.73
C VAL A 71 18.71 -6.07 -28.13
N PHE A 72 17.50 -6.59 -28.29
CA PHE A 72 16.67 -6.42 -29.47
C PHE A 72 15.45 -5.53 -29.15
N VAL A 73 15.18 -4.55 -30.00
CA VAL A 73 14.02 -3.65 -29.90
C VAL A 73 13.24 -3.70 -31.22
N GLY A 74 12.12 -4.41 -31.19
CA GLY A 74 11.21 -4.58 -32.32
C GLY A 74 10.16 -3.45 -32.33
N LEU A 75 10.16 -2.66 -33.41
CA LEU A 75 9.20 -1.58 -33.68
C LEU A 75 8.78 -1.62 -35.16
N SER A 76 8.49 -2.82 -35.66
CA SER A 76 8.26 -3.08 -37.08
C SER A 76 6.99 -3.88 -37.34
N ILE A 77 7.09 -5.12 -37.72
CA ILE A 77 5.97 -6.01 -38.06
C ILE A 77 6.09 -7.36 -37.32
N GLY A 78 4.93 -7.97 -37.01
CA GLY A 78 4.88 -9.25 -36.32
C GLY A 78 5.53 -10.41 -37.10
N GLY A 79 6.09 -11.38 -36.36
CA GLY A 79 6.62 -12.61 -36.92
C GLY A 79 7.92 -12.46 -37.75
N LEU A 80 8.66 -11.37 -37.57
CA LEU A 80 9.89 -11.09 -38.32
C LEU A 80 11.11 -11.77 -37.72
N VAL A 81 11.10 -12.13 -36.45
CA VAL A 81 12.19 -12.76 -35.70
C VAL A 81 11.86 -14.22 -35.46
N ASP A 82 12.81 -15.10 -35.71
CA ASP A 82 12.72 -16.53 -35.46
C ASP A 82 13.64 -16.98 -34.31
N GLU A 83 13.52 -18.25 -33.91
CA GLU A 83 14.31 -18.84 -32.83
C GLU A 83 15.81 -18.86 -33.11
N GLU A 84 16.23 -18.96 -34.38
CA GLU A 84 17.64 -19.01 -34.74
C GLU A 84 18.30 -17.64 -34.55
N MET A 85 17.56 -16.56 -34.87
CA MET A 85 17.97 -15.19 -34.58
C MET A 85 18.14 -14.99 -33.05
N VAL A 86 17.18 -15.44 -32.24
CA VAL A 86 17.28 -15.35 -30.77
C VAL A 86 18.47 -16.15 -30.24
N ARG A 87 18.72 -17.36 -30.76
CA ARG A 87 19.89 -18.17 -30.38
C ARG A 87 21.22 -17.51 -30.72
N SER A 88 21.27 -16.70 -31.78
CA SER A 88 22.47 -16.00 -32.20
C SER A 88 22.87 -14.80 -31.36
N MET A 89 21.95 -14.29 -30.51
CA MET A 89 22.21 -13.16 -29.60
C MET A 89 23.25 -13.52 -28.52
N ALA A 90 23.74 -12.49 -27.82
CA ALA A 90 24.61 -12.66 -26.66
C ALA A 90 23.94 -13.49 -25.55
N SER A 91 24.67 -13.85 -24.49
CA SER A 91 24.09 -14.53 -23.32
C SER A 91 23.11 -13.60 -22.59
N ASP A 92 22.03 -14.18 -22.03
CA ASP A 92 21.00 -13.48 -21.25
C ASP A 92 20.42 -12.25 -21.98
N PRO A 93 19.88 -12.42 -23.21
CA PRO A 93 19.47 -11.30 -24.03
C PRO A 93 18.17 -10.65 -23.53
N ILE A 94 18.04 -9.36 -23.82
CA ILE A 94 16.81 -8.58 -23.59
C ILE A 94 16.09 -8.40 -24.94
N ILE A 95 14.79 -8.78 -24.97
CA ILE A 95 13.98 -8.75 -26.19
C ILE A 95 12.72 -7.92 -25.94
N PHE A 96 12.65 -6.73 -26.54
CA PHE A 96 11.45 -5.90 -26.61
C PHE A 96 10.76 -6.11 -27.96
N ALA A 97 9.77 -7.02 -28.01
CA ALA A 97 9.00 -7.31 -29.23
C ALA A 97 7.69 -6.50 -29.20
N MET A 98 7.73 -5.29 -29.78
CA MET A 98 6.73 -4.25 -29.58
C MET A 98 5.78 -4.06 -30.76
N ALA A 99 5.89 -4.87 -31.82
CA ALA A 99 4.95 -4.80 -32.95
C ALA A 99 3.51 -5.13 -32.49
N ASN A 100 2.53 -4.46 -33.08
CA ASN A 100 1.13 -4.57 -32.73
C ASN A 100 0.29 -4.83 -34.00
N PRO A 101 -0.64 -5.82 -34.04
CA PRO A 101 -1.12 -6.62 -32.88
C PRO A 101 -0.24 -7.81 -32.49
N ASP A 102 0.56 -8.33 -33.40
CA ASP A 102 1.42 -9.48 -33.16
C ASP A 102 2.87 -9.03 -32.97
N PRO A 103 3.58 -9.52 -31.93
CA PRO A 103 4.99 -9.18 -31.69
C PRO A 103 5.90 -9.77 -32.77
N GLU A 104 7.12 -9.24 -32.92
CA GLU A 104 8.12 -9.74 -33.88
C GLU A 104 8.46 -11.21 -33.67
N ILE A 105 8.36 -11.71 -32.43
CA ILE A 105 8.43 -13.12 -32.05
C ILE A 105 7.49 -13.41 -30.89
N GLY A 106 6.87 -14.59 -30.86
CA GLY A 106 6.03 -15.02 -29.74
C GLY A 106 6.81 -15.19 -28.43
N TYR A 107 6.19 -14.84 -27.30
CA TYR A 107 6.82 -14.90 -25.96
C TYR A 107 7.38 -16.29 -25.65
N GLU A 108 6.54 -17.33 -25.73
CA GLU A 108 6.94 -18.73 -25.47
C GLU A 108 8.02 -19.20 -26.45
N GLN A 109 7.94 -18.75 -27.69
CA GLN A 109 8.91 -19.11 -28.74
C GLN A 109 10.29 -18.51 -28.44
N ALA A 110 10.36 -17.26 -28.01
CA ALA A 110 11.60 -16.60 -27.64
C ALA A 110 12.23 -17.24 -26.40
N LYS A 111 11.44 -17.51 -25.36
CA LYS A 111 11.89 -18.19 -24.14
C LYS A 111 12.40 -19.61 -24.42
N ALA A 112 11.70 -20.38 -25.27
CA ALA A 112 12.07 -21.74 -25.61
C ALA A 112 13.30 -21.86 -26.56
N ALA A 113 13.68 -20.75 -27.19
CA ALA A 113 14.81 -20.73 -28.12
C ALA A 113 16.17 -20.96 -27.43
N ARG A 114 16.26 -20.70 -26.12
CA ARG A 114 17.53 -20.71 -25.37
C ARG A 114 17.39 -21.41 -24.02
N ASP A 115 18.49 -21.87 -23.45
CA ASP A 115 18.58 -22.47 -22.12
C ASP A 115 19.02 -21.46 -21.04
N ASP A 116 19.48 -20.27 -21.44
CA ASP A 116 19.85 -19.17 -20.54
C ASP A 116 18.65 -18.21 -20.31
N THR A 117 18.84 -17.19 -19.50
CA THR A 117 17.78 -16.24 -19.13
C THR A 117 17.44 -15.31 -20.30
N VAL A 118 16.23 -15.38 -20.83
CA VAL A 118 15.72 -14.40 -21.81
C VAL A 118 14.78 -13.43 -21.07
N ILE A 119 15.15 -12.17 -21.00
CA ILE A 119 14.25 -11.10 -20.54
C ILE A 119 13.41 -10.64 -21.72
N MET A 120 12.09 -10.85 -21.67
CA MET A 120 11.21 -10.48 -22.77
C MET A 120 10.06 -9.60 -22.33
N ALA A 121 9.79 -8.56 -23.12
CA ALA A 121 8.66 -7.66 -22.95
C ALA A 121 7.92 -7.46 -24.28
N THR A 122 6.59 -7.33 -24.20
CA THR A 122 5.70 -7.11 -25.35
C THR A 122 4.62 -6.10 -25.01
N GLY A 123 3.89 -5.62 -26.02
CA GLY A 123 2.68 -4.80 -25.82
C GLY A 123 1.45 -5.58 -25.33
N ARG A 124 1.51 -6.92 -25.27
CA ARG A 124 0.38 -7.78 -24.93
C ARG A 124 0.17 -7.87 -23.40
N SER A 125 -1.10 -7.87 -22.99
CA SER A 125 -1.50 -7.94 -21.57
C SER A 125 -1.49 -9.36 -20.98
N ASP A 126 -1.38 -10.38 -21.84
CA ASP A 126 -1.40 -11.79 -21.46
C ASP A 126 0.01 -12.36 -21.16
N TYR A 127 1.04 -11.52 -21.21
CA TYR A 127 2.42 -11.90 -20.88
C TYR A 127 3.02 -11.07 -19.74
N PRO A 128 4.06 -11.57 -19.07
CA PRO A 128 4.60 -10.97 -17.83
C PRO A 128 4.98 -9.49 -17.95
N ASN A 129 5.89 -9.13 -18.82
CA ASN A 129 6.40 -7.78 -18.97
C ASN A 129 5.60 -6.99 -20.03
N GLN A 130 4.39 -6.55 -19.66
CA GLN A 130 3.58 -5.74 -20.56
C GLN A 130 4.09 -4.31 -20.65
N VAL A 131 4.57 -3.89 -21.82
CA VAL A 131 4.86 -2.48 -22.11
C VAL A 131 3.59 -1.79 -22.55
N ASN A 132 3.10 -0.85 -21.74
CA ASN A 132 1.86 -0.14 -21.99
C ASN A 132 2.05 1.37 -21.80
N ASN A 133 1.62 2.15 -22.76
CA ASN A 133 1.70 3.62 -22.73
C ASN A 133 1.00 4.23 -21.50
N VAL A 134 0.03 3.53 -20.92
CA VAL A 134 -0.71 4.00 -19.74
C VAL A 134 0.19 4.18 -18.51
N LEU A 135 1.34 3.53 -18.45
CA LEU A 135 2.30 3.69 -17.36
C LEU A 135 3.00 5.06 -17.37
N GLY A 136 3.18 5.67 -18.53
CA GLY A 136 3.87 6.96 -18.65
C GLY A 136 2.93 8.12 -19.01
N PHE A 137 2.06 7.91 -19.99
CA PHE A 137 1.28 8.98 -20.63
C PHE A 137 0.46 9.84 -19.65
N PRO A 138 -0.40 9.32 -18.75
CA PRO A 138 -1.21 10.16 -17.88
C PRO A 138 -0.37 11.00 -16.92
N PHE A 139 0.73 10.45 -16.41
CA PHE A 139 1.54 11.03 -15.35
C PHE A 139 2.53 12.06 -15.85
N ILE A 140 3.11 11.85 -17.04
CA ILE A 140 3.92 12.86 -17.73
C ILE A 140 3.09 14.11 -17.99
N PHE A 141 1.86 13.97 -18.49
CA PHE A 141 0.96 15.10 -18.70
C PHE A 141 0.50 15.71 -17.39
N ARG A 142 0.22 14.90 -16.36
CA ARG A 142 -0.20 15.41 -15.07
C ARG A 142 0.90 16.29 -14.46
N GLY A 143 2.14 15.79 -14.37
CA GLY A 143 3.28 16.55 -13.84
C GLY A 143 3.54 17.83 -14.67
N ALA A 144 3.48 17.75 -16.00
CA ALA A 144 3.68 18.91 -16.86
C ALA A 144 2.59 19.98 -16.65
N LEU A 145 1.32 19.59 -16.55
CA LEU A 145 0.20 20.52 -16.39
C LEU A 145 0.20 21.18 -15.00
N ASP A 146 0.54 20.46 -13.95
CA ASP A 146 0.52 20.97 -12.57
C ASP A 146 1.55 22.09 -12.37
N VAL A 147 2.75 21.96 -12.96
CA VAL A 147 3.76 23.03 -12.98
C VAL A 147 3.59 24.01 -14.15
N ARG A 148 2.51 23.88 -14.93
CA ARG A 148 2.22 24.71 -16.10
C ARG A 148 3.40 24.77 -17.07
N ALA A 149 4.06 23.61 -17.31
CA ALA A 149 5.20 23.54 -18.22
C ALA A 149 4.85 24.05 -19.63
N THR A 150 5.81 24.66 -20.27
CA THR A 150 5.65 25.19 -21.63
C THR A 150 5.80 24.11 -22.70
N GLU A 151 6.49 23.02 -22.37
CA GLU A 151 6.78 21.88 -23.22
C GLU A 151 7.05 20.63 -22.37
N ILE A 152 6.99 19.45 -22.97
CA ILE A 152 7.47 18.20 -22.38
C ILE A 152 8.85 17.92 -23.00
N ASN A 153 9.90 18.24 -22.26
CA ASN A 153 11.29 18.10 -22.69
C ASN A 153 11.89 16.71 -22.39
N GLU A 154 13.15 16.48 -22.83
CA GLU A 154 13.82 15.19 -22.62
C GLU A 154 14.05 14.88 -21.12
N ALA A 155 14.40 15.89 -20.30
CA ALA A 155 14.61 15.67 -18.88
C ALA A 155 13.36 15.14 -18.16
N MET A 156 12.18 15.63 -18.51
CA MET A 156 10.91 15.15 -17.97
C MET A 156 10.62 13.71 -18.37
N LYS A 157 10.99 13.31 -19.59
CA LYS A 157 10.81 11.93 -20.08
C LYS A 157 11.80 10.97 -19.41
N VAL A 158 13.04 11.39 -19.22
CA VAL A 158 14.07 10.62 -18.49
C VAL A 158 13.63 10.40 -17.06
N ALA A 159 13.21 11.45 -16.35
CA ALA A 159 12.72 11.35 -14.98
C ALA A 159 11.53 10.38 -14.84
N ALA A 160 10.61 10.39 -15.82
CA ALA A 160 9.50 9.44 -15.84
C ALA A 160 9.95 7.98 -16.03
N ALA A 161 10.97 7.75 -16.88
CA ALA A 161 11.51 6.41 -17.11
C ALA A 161 12.27 5.88 -15.89
N GLU A 162 13.07 6.74 -15.24
CA GLU A 162 13.79 6.40 -14.01
C GLU A 162 12.81 6.08 -12.88
N ALA A 163 11.79 6.90 -12.65
CA ALA A 163 10.77 6.66 -11.65
C ALA A 163 10.01 5.33 -11.87
N LEU A 164 9.73 4.95 -13.13
CA LEU A 164 9.13 3.65 -13.44
C LEU A 164 10.08 2.48 -13.18
N ALA A 165 11.38 2.66 -13.42
CA ALA A 165 12.39 1.65 -13.14
C ALA A 165 12.56 1.42 -11.63
N ASP A 166 12.61 2.50 -10.85
CA ASP A 166 12.67 2.45 -9.38
C ASP A 166 11.42 1.78 -8.81
N LEU A 167 10.24 2.15 -9.32
CA LEU A 167 8.97 1.54 -8.90
C LEU A 167 8.90 0.04 -9.17
N ALA A 168 9.49 -0.44 -10.28
CA ALA A 168 9.52 -1.86 -10.60
C ALA A 168 10.32 -2.68 -9.59
N GLN A 169 11.25 -2.06 -8.87
CA GLN A 169 12.10 -2.69 -7.85
C GLN A 169 11.46 -2.73 -6.47
N GLN A 170 10.40 -1.94 -6.25
CA GLN A 170 9.66 -1.93 -4.99
C GLN A 170 8.68 -3.10 -4.89
N ASP A 171 8.28 -3.44 -3.66
CA ASP A 171 7.28 -4.47 -3.39
C ASP A 171 5.96 -4.19 -4.11
N VAL A 172 5.41 -5.23 -4.73
CA VAL A 172 4.16 -5.14 -5.49
C VAL A 172 2.96 -5.26 -4.54
N PRO A 173 2.02 -4.30 -4.53
CA PRO A 173 0.83 -4.38 -3.66
C PRO A 173 0.00 -5.64 -3.90
N ASP A 174 -0.52 -6.25 -2.84
CA ASP A 174 -1.35 -7.47 -2.90
C ASP A 174 -2.53 -7.36 -3.85
N ALA A 175 -3.12 -6.17 -3.96
CA ALA A 175 -4.21 -5.92 -4.89
C ALA A 175 -3.77 -6.10 -6.35
N VAL A 176 -2.53 -5.74 -6.69
CA VAL A 176 -1.95 -5.93 -8.01
C VAL A 176 -1.61 -7.41 -8.23
N VAL A 177 -1.02 -8.07 -7.22
CA VAL A 177 -0.73 -9.53 -7.26
C VAL A 177 -2.01 -10.33 -7.52
N LYS A 178 -3.06 -10.08 -6.76
CA LYS A 178 -4.38 -10.72 -6.94
C LYS A 178 -5.00 -10.50 -8.31
N ALA A 179 -4.81 -9.32 -8.91
CA ALA A 179 -5.31 -9.03 -10.26
C ALA A 179 -4.66 -9.87 -11.36
N TYR A 180 -3.46 -10.39 -11.09
CA TYR A 180 -2.68 -11.21 -12.04
C TYR A 180 -2.59 -12.69 -11.64
N GLY A 181 -3.53 -13.18 -10.80
CA GLY A 181 -3.73 -14.60 -10.53
C GLY A 181 -2.94 -15.19 -9.38
N ASP A 182 -2.71 -14.40 -8.32
CA ASP A 182 -2.04 -14.81 -7.07
C ASP A 182 -0.63 -15.41 -7.27
N GLN A 183 0.03 -15.06 -8.37
CA GLN A 183 1.44 -15.39 -8.55
C GLN A 183 2.30 -14.28 -7.95
N PRO A 184 3.35 -14.59 -7.19
CA PRO A 184 4.23 -13.56 -6.65
C PRO A 184 4.81 -12.73 -7.80
N LEU A 185 4.58 -11.43 -7.78
CA LEU A 185 5.14 -10.47 -8.71
C LEU A 185 6.34 -9.81 -8.02
N GLN A 186 7.53 -10.08 -8.51
CA GLN A 186 8.78 -9.61 -7.93
C GLN A 186 9.72 -9.16 -9.04
N TYR A 187 10.55 -8.14 -8.74
CA TYR A 187 11.55 -7.67 -9.69
C TYR A 187 12.46 -8.81 -10.17
N GLY A 188 12.58 -8.96 -11.46
CA GLY A 188 13.32 -10.03 -12.09
C GLY A 188 12.96 -10.20 -13.57
N PRO A 189 13.41 -11.27 -14.25
CA PRO A 189 13.24 -11.45 -15.69
C PRO A 189 11.79 -11.35 -16.19
N ASP A 190 10.81 -11.66 -15.35
CA ASP A 190 9.39 -11.65 -15.68
C ASP A 190 8.63 -10.46 -15.05
N TYR A 191 9.34 -9.57 -14.33
CA TYR A 191 8.78 -8.33 -13.78
C TYR A 191 9.83 -7.21 -13.79
N ILE A 192 10.09 -6.66 -14.99
CA ILE A 192 11.01 -5.51 -15.17
C ILE A 192 10.27 -4.18 -15.32
N ILE A 193 8.92 -4.22 -15.35
CA ILE A 193 8.06 -3.05 -15.51
C ILE A 193 6.80 -3.22 -14.67
N PRO A 194 6.29 -2.18 -13.99
CA PRO A 194 5.05 -2.25 -13.20
C PRO A 194 3.86 -2.70 -14.03
N LYS A 195 2.91 -3.40 -13.41
CA LYS A 195 1.68 -3.83 -14.09
C LYS A 195 0.76 -2.65 -14.40
N PRO A 196 0.14 -2.59 -15.58
CA PRO A 196 -0.75 -1.50 -15.97
C PRO A 196 -2.04 -1.38 -15.16
N VAL A 197 -2.38 -2.38 -14.35
CA VAL A 197 -3.70 -2.46 -13.69
C VAL A 197 -3.58 -2.59 -12.19
N ASP A 198 -4.09 -1.58 -11.47
CA ASP A 198 -4.39 -1.68 -10.05
C ASP A 198 -5.92 -1.87 -9.87
N PRO A 199 -6.40 -3.00 -9.30
CA PRO A 199 -7.83 -3.24 -9.16
C PRO A 199 -8.55 -2.22 -8.27
N ARG A 200 -7.85 -1.52 -7.37
CA ARG A 200 -8.45 -0.48 -6.51
C ARG A 200 -9.01 0.67 -7.35
N VAL A 201 -8.32 1.05 -8.41
CA VAL A 201 -8.81 2.10 -9.32
C VAL A 201 -10.04 1.64 -10.10
N LEU A 202 -10.17 0.33 -10.37
CA LEU A 202 -11.36 -0.26 -10.97
C LEU A 202 -12.60 -0.07 -10.09
N PHE A 203 -12.44 -0.19 -8.77
CA PHE A 203 -13.54 -0.08 -7.80
C PHE A 203 -13.88 1.37 -7.45
N GLU A 204 -12.96 2.31 -7.59
CA GLU A 204 -13.16 3.72 -7.25
C GLU A 204 -13.59 4.59 -8.45
N VAL A 205 -13.00 4.37 -9.62
CA VAL A 205 -13.28 5.19 -10.82
C VAL A 205 -14.44 4.64 -11.64
N THR A 206 -14.61 3.33 -11.70
CA THR A 206 -15.65 2.71 -12.51
C THR A 206 -17.08 3.04 -12.06
N PRO A 207 -17.44 3.05 -10.75
CA PRO A 207 -18.76 3.48 -10.32
C PRO A 207 -19.04 4.95 -10.60
N ALA A 208 -18.01 5.81 -10.52
CA ALA A 208 -18.14 7.24 -10.81
C ALA A 208 -18.39 7.55 -12.31
N VAL A 209 -17.94 6.64 -13.19
CA VAL A 209 -18.03 6.81 -14.66
C VAL A 209 -19.18 5.99 -15.26
N ALA A 210 -19.52 4.84 -14.70
CA ALA A 210 -20.43 3.86 -15.32
C ALA A 210 -21.88 3.88 -14.78
N GLY A 211 -22.16 4.60 -13.67
CA GLY A 211 -23.47 4.47 -13.02
C GLY A 211 -23.76 3.00 -12.66
N ASP A 212 -24.63 2.70 -11.74
CA ASP A 212 -24.95 1.44 -11.08
C ASP A 212 -25.02 0.12 -11.91
N GLN A 213 -24.15 -0.08 -12.89
CA GLN A 213 -24.04 -1.33 -13.66
C GLN A 213 -22.82 -2.13 -13.22
N PRO A 214 -22.98 -3.38 -12.76
CA PRO A 214 -21.84 -4.23 -12.41
C PRO A 214 -21.05 -4.62 -13.65
N LEU A 215 -19.76 -4.30 -13.67
CA LEU A 215 -18.85 -4.67 -14.75
C LEU A 215 -18.45 -6.15 -14.60
N GLN A 216 -18.76 -6.95 -15.61
CA GLN A 216 -18.29 -8.34 -15.71
C GLN A 216 -17.04 -8.41 -16.60
N TYR A 217 -16.01 -9.10 -16.12
CA TYR A 217 -14.83 -9.43 -16.92
C TYR A 217 -15.18 -10.40 -18.04
N GLY A 218 -14.77 -10.06 -19.29
CA GLY A 218 -14.96 -10.90 -20.44
C GLY A 218 -14.02 -10.51 -21.59
N PRO A 219 -13.99 -11.31 -22.68
CA PRO A 219 -13.08 -11.11 -23.81
C PRO A 219 -13.20 -9.75 -24.51
N ASP A 220 -14.29 -9.04 -24.28
CA ASP A 220 -14.59 -7.75 -24.89
C ASP A 220 -14.15 -6.54 -24.05
N TYR A 221 -13.45 -6.76 -22.93
CA TYR A 221 -12.96 -5.69 -22.06
C TYR A 221 -11.46 -5.44 -22.27
N ILE A 222 -11.13 -4.74 -23.39
CA ILE A 222 -9.76 -4.59 -23.92
C ILE A 222 -9.17 -3.19 -23.64
N ILE A 223 -9.88 -2.29 -22.97
CA ILE A 223 -9.32 -0.97 -22.66
C ILE A 223 -8.47 -1.07 -21.40
N PRO A 224 -7.22 -0.61 -21.47
CA PRO A 224 -6.32 -0.64 -20.31
C PRO A 224 -6.94 0.16 -19.18
N LYS A 225 -7.08 -0.50 -18.04
CA LYS A 225 -7.62 0.11 -16.84
C LYS A 225 -6.54 0.79 -16.06
N PRO A 226 -6.89 1.82 -15.36
CA PRO A 226 -5.90 2.73 -14.81
C PRO A 226 -5.06 2.05 -13.73
N VAL A 227 -3.86 1.81 -13.98
CA VAL A 227 -2.65 2.27 -13.40
C VAL A 227 -2.46 1.95 -11.92
N ASP A 228 -1.40 1.21 -11.62
CA ASP A 228 -0.81 1.10 -10.28
C ASP A 228 -0.73 2.52 -9.66
N PRO A 229 -1.35 2.79 -8.49
CA PRO A 229 -1.35 4.14 -7.92
C PRO A 229 0.04 4.64 -7.55
N ARG A 230 1.02 3.74 -7.36
CA ARG A 230 2.41 4.13 -7.15
C ARG A 230 2.95 4.96 -8.31
N VAL A 231 2.56 4.63 -9.55
CA VAL A 231 2.98 5.38 -10.75
C VAL A 231 2.55 6.86 -10.68
N LEU A 232 1.40 7.16 -10.08
CA LEU A 232 0.97 8.55 -9.89
C LEU A 232 1.92 9.32 -8.96
N PHE A 233 2.42 8.69 -7.91
CA PHE A 233 3.25 9.34 -6.89
C PHE A 233 4.73 9.39 -7.24
N GLU A 234 5.20 8.44 -8.05
CA GLU A 234 6.61 8.37 -8.44
C GLU A 234 6.85 9.15 -9.74
N VAL A 235 6.07 8.86 -10.78
CA VAL A 235 6.31 9.46 -12.11
C VAL A 235 5.87 10.93 -12.17
N THR A 236 4.73 11.29 -11.58
CA THR A 236 4.20 12.64 -11.67
C THR A 236 5.10 13.67 -10.96
N PRO A 237 5.56 13.45 -9.71
CA PRO A 237 6.50 14.36 -9.04
C PRO A 237 7.87 14.40 -9.71
N ALA A 238 8.39 13.26 -10.21
CA ALA A 238 9.65 13.21 -10.94
C ALA A 238 9.62 14.09 -12.20
N VAL A 239 8.53 14.02 -12.96
CA VAL A 239 8.32 14.87 -14.15
C VAL A 239 8.18 16.35 -13.76
N ALA A 240 7.45 16.67 -12.68
CA ALA A 240 7.31 18.03 -12.18
C ALA A 240 8.67 18.61 -11.76
N ARG A 241 9.47 17.85 -11.01
CA ARG A 241 10.83 18.21 -10.61
C ARG A 241 11.73 18.45 -11.82
N ALA A 242 11.74 17.52 -12.77
CA ALA A 242 12.52 17.69 -14.00
C ALA A 242 12.10 18.90 -14.83
N ALA A 243 10.81 19.25 -14.85
CA ALA A 243 10.32 20.46 -15.49
C ALA A 243 10.83 21.73 -14.79
N MET A 244 10.87 21.76 -13.46
CA MET A 244 11.42 22.86 -12.67
C MET A 244 12.94 23.00 -12.92
N ASP A 245 13.68 21.92 -12.77
CA ASP A 245 15.15 21.89 -12.93
C ASP A 245 15.58 22.29 -14.34
N SER A 246 14.83 21.91 -15.37
CA SER A 246 15.12 22.27 -16.77
C SER A 246 14.62 23.67 -17.16
N GLY A 247 13.91 24.38 -16.28
CA GLY A 247 13.33 25.70 -16.55
C GLY A 247 12.10 25.69 -17.47
N ALA A 248 11.50 24.52 -17.73
CA ALA A 248 10.27 24.39 -18.50
C ALA A 248 9.02 24.74 -17.66
N ALA A 249 9.10 24.63 -16.35
CA ALA A 249 8.02 24.97 -15.44
C ALA A 249 7.77 26.48 -15.38
N ARG A 250 6.51 26.87 -15.21
CA ARG A 250 6.08 28.27 -14.95
C ARG A 250 5.73 28.53 -13.50
N THR A 251 5.68 27.47 -12.70
CA THR A 251 5.38 27.52 -11.27
C THR A 251 6.31 26.53 -10.59
N ASP A 252 6.94 26.95 -9.52
CA ASP A 252 7.70 26.06 -8.65
C ASP A 252 6.73 25.45 -7.62
N LEU A 253 6.87 24.14 -7.38
CA LEU A 253 6.14 23.38 -6.39
C LEU A 253 7.15 22.80 -5.40
N ASP A 254 6.79 22.76 -4.12
CA ASP A 254 7.46 21.88 -3.19
C ASP A 254 7.07 20.43 -3.57
N THR A 255 8.08 19.60 -3.83
CA THR A 255 7.83 18.26 -4.37
C THR A 255 7.16 17.35 -3.36
N ASP A 256 7.48 17.52 -2.07
CA ASP A 256 6.94 16.70 -1.00
C ASP A 256 5.48 17.12 -0.72
N GLU A 257 5.21 18.42 -0.65
CA GLU A 257 3.84 18.97 -0.56
C GLU A 257 2.99 18.55 -1.78
N TYR A 258 3.60 18.48 -2.96
CA TYR A 258 2.91 18.05 -4.18
C TYR A 258 2.54 16.56 -4.17
N VAL A 259 3.42 15.68 -3.68
CA VAL A 259 3.07 14.26 -3.44
C VAL A 259 1.89 14.18 -2.49
N GLU A 260 1.91 14.98 -1.43
CA GLU A 260 0.81 15.09 -0.47
C GLU A 260 -0.52 15.47 -1.10
N GLU A 261 -0.52 16.47 -1.99
CA GLU A 261 -1.74 16.85 -2.73
C GLU A 261 -2.25 15.73 -3.66
N LEU A 262 -1.33 15.00 -4.31
CA LEU A 262 -1.71 13.88 -5.17
C LEU A 262 -2.33 12.73 -4.36
N GLU A 263 -1.79 12.42 -3.19
CA GLU A 263 -2.34 11.41 -2.29
C GLU A 263 -3.71 11.80 -1.74
N ALA A 264 -3.89 13.05 -1.33
CA ALA A 264 -5.17 13.57 -0.87
C ALA A 264 -6.28 13.46 -1.94
N ARG A 265 -5.91 13.53 -3.21
CA ARG A 265 -6.84 13.32 -4.34
C ARG A 265 -7.32 11.87 -4.47
N LEU A 266 -6.60 10.88 -3.91
CA LEU A 266 -6.98 9.47 -3.95
C LEU A 266 -7.88 9.02 -2.79
N GLY A 267 -8.07 9.85 -1.77
CA GLY A 267 -9.00 9.58 -0.67
C GLY A 267 -8.47 9.95 0.71
N LYS A 268 -9.40 10.26 1.59
CA LYS A 268 -9.14 10.70 2.98
C LYS A 268 -8.35 9.69 3.82
N SER A 269 -8.49 8.40 3.53
CA SER A 269 -7.77 7.32 4.23
C SER A 269 -6.25 7.50 4.11
N ARG A 270 -5.76 7.76 2.90
CA ARG A 270 -4.32 7.95 2.65
C ARG A 270 -3.79 9.24 3.27
N GLU A 271 -4.56 10.34 3.15
CA GLU A 271 -4.24 11.61 3.79
C GLU A 271 -4.05 11.43 5.30
N MET A 272 -4.97 10.72 5.95
CA MET A 272 -4.89 10.46 7.40
C MET A 272 -3.71 9.55 7.75
N MET A 273 -3.54 8.44 7.05
CA MET A 273 -2.43 7.52 7.33
C MET A 273 -1.07 8.15 7.10
N ARG A 274 -0.93 9.04 6.12
CA ARG A 274 0.30 9.78 5.92
C ARG A 274 0.70 10.60 7.14
N VAL A 275 -0.24 11.29 7.78
CA VAL A 275 0.04 12.03 9.03
C VAL A 275 0.62 11.10 10.08
N VAL A 276 0.01 9.93 10.26
CA VAL A 276 0.47 8.91 11.23
C VAL A 276 1.85 8.35 10.83
N LEU A 277 2.02 7.95 9.57
CA LEU A 277 3.28 7.38 9.10
C LEU A 277 4.44 8.40 9.17
N ASN A 278 4.20 9.68 8.88
CA ASN A 278 5.21 10.72 9.04
C ASN A 278 5.58 10.96 10.50
N LYS A 279 4.60 10.90 11.44
CA LYS A 279 4.90 10.93 12.87
C LYS A 279 5.74 9.72 13.28
N ALA A 280 5.35 8.51 12.84
CA ALA A 280 6.08 7.27 13.14
C ALA A 280 7.55 7.34 12.66
N LYS A 281 7.78 7.81 11.43
CA LYS A 281 9.14 7.97 10.86
C LYS A 281 10.03 8.97 11.60
N ALA A 282 9.45 9.91 12.33
CA ALA A 282 10.22 10.91 13.08
C ALA A 282 10.94 10.32 14.30
N ASP A 283 10.39 9.26 14.90
CA ASP A 283 10.96 8.52 16.04
C ASP A 283 10.54 7.05 15.98
N PRO A 284 11.15 6.24 15.08
CA PRO A 284 10.77 4.83 14.89
C PRO A 284 10.94 4.02 16.17
N LYS A 285 9.99 3.15 16.47
CA LYS A 285 9.96 2.28 17.63
C LYS A 285 10.15 0.80 17.25
N ARG A 286 10.45 -0.06 18.22
CA ARG A 286 10.55 -1.51 18.02
C ARG A 286 9.15 -2.11 18.07
N VAL A 287 8.72 -2.72 16.96
CA VAL A 287 7.38 -3.30 16.85
C VAL A 287 7.48 -4.81 16.64
N VAL A 288 6.91 -5.58 17.58
CA VAL A 288 6.80 -7.04 17.45
C VAL A 288 5.69 -7.40 16.47
N LEU A 289 6.00 -8.28 15.54
CA LEU A 289 5.07 -8.95 14.63
C LEU A 289 4.97 -10.43 15.05
N ALA A 290 3.90 -10.80 15.75
CA ALA A 290 3.81 -12.06 16.48
C ALA A 290 3.76 -13.30 15.59
N GLU A 291 3.10 -13.25 14.44
CA GLU A 291 3.08 -14.36 13.48
C GLU A 291 4.13 -14.12 12.39
N GLY A 292 5.39 -13.94 12.80
CA GLY A 292 6.48 -13.45 11.96
C GLY A 292 6.95 -14.43 10.87
N ASP A 293 6.53 -15.69 10.86
CA ASP A 293 6.81 -16.65 9.81
C ASP A 293 5.72 -16.71 8.70
N ASP A 294 4.66 -15.90 8.83
CA ASP A 294 3.68 -15.70 7.76
C ASP A 294 4.24 -14.78 6.66
N GLU A 295 4.01 -15.12 5.38
CA GLU A 295 4.53 -14.37 4.24
C GLU A 295 4.09 -12.90 4.26
N LYS A 296 2.84 -12.59 4.64
CA LYS A 296 2.36 -11.21 4.70
C LYS A 296 3.04 -10.41 5.80
N MET A 297 3.32 -11.04 6.95
CA MET A 297 4.07 -10.41 8.04
C MET A 297 5.49 -10.08 7.62
N ILE A 298 6.17 -11.01 6.92
CA ILE A 298 7.52 -10.79 6.39
C ILE A 298 7.53 -9.65 5.37
N ARG A 299 6.56 -9.62 4.45
CA ARG A 299 6.41 -8.54 3.48
C ARG A 299 6.08 -7.19 4.14
N ALA A 300 5.28 -7.20 5.18
CA ALA A 300 4.98 -6.00 5.96
C ALA A 300 6.23 -5.52 6.72
N ALA A 301 6.99 -6.44 7.35
CA ALA A 301 8.24 -6.13 8.03
C ALA A 301 9.25 -5.46 7.09
N HIS A 302 9.42 -6.01 5.87
CA HIS A 302 10.28 -5.42 4.85
C HIS A 302 9.83 -3.99 4.49
N GLN A 303 8.55 -3.76 4.24
CA GLN A 303 8.04 -2.41 3.93
C GLN A 303 8.16 -1.44 5.12
N ILE A 304 7.94 -1.91 6.34
CA ILE A 304 8.07 -1.11 7.56
C ILE A 304 9.51 -0.64 7.75
N ASP A 305 10.48 -1.53 7.53
CA ASP A 305 11.91 -1.24 7.62
C ASP A 305 12.36 -0.31 6.48
N GLU A 306 12.05 -0.67 5.22
CA GLU A 306 12.38 0.11 4.01
C GLU A 306 11.87 1.55 4.08
N GLN A 307 10.64 1.73 4.59
CA GLN A 307 10.04 3.06 4.74
C GLN A 307 10.49 3.80 6.01
N GLY A 308 11.25 3.16 6.90
CA GLY A 308 11.70 3.73 8.17
C GLY A 308 10.58 4.02 9.16
N ILE A 309 9.48 3.25 9.12
CA ILE A 309 8.31 3.44 10.00
C ILE A 309 8.60 2.92 11.41
N ALA A 310 9.21 1.74 11.50
CA ALA A 310 9.56 1.06 12.75
C ALA A 310 10.77 0.15 12.55
N THR A 311 11.31 -0.37 13.65
CA THR A 311 12.24 -1.50 13.65
C THR A 311 11.42 -2.76 13.91
N PRO A 312 11.15 -3.61 12.89
CA PRO A 312 10.35 -4.80 13.05
C PRO A 312 11.10 -5.90 13.80
N VAL A 313 10.42 -6.59 14.72
CA VAL A 313 10.88 -7.79 15.43
C VAL A 313 9.95 -8.93 15.07
N LEU A 314 10.43 -9.93 14.34
CA LEU A 314 9.64 -11.08 13.91
C LEU A 314 9.70 -12.19 14.96
N ILE A 315 8.55 -12.69 15.44
CA ILE A 315 8.48 -13.89 16.26
C ILE A 315 8.06 -15.07 15.38
N GLY A 316 8.89 -16.11 15.31
CA GLY A 316 8.59 -17.30 14.50
C GLY A 316 9.82 -18.17 14.24
N ASP A 317 9.61 -19.25 13.50
CA ASP A 317 10.66 -20.18 13.08
C ASP A 317 11.70 -19.47 12.18
N ARG A 318 12.90 -19.30 12.67
CA ARG A 318 14.00 -18.57 12.03
C ARG A 318 14.33 -19.12 10.64
N ASP A 319 14.38 -20.44 10.50
CA ASP A 319 14.71 -21.08 9.21
C ASP A 319 13.60 -20.83 8.17
N ARG A 320 12.35 -20.86 8.60
CA ARG A 320 11.20 -20.55 7.74
C ARG A 320 11.18 -19.08 7.32
N ILE A 321 11.45 -18.16 8.24
CA ILE A 321 11.52 -16.72 7.93
C ILE A 321 12.60 -16.47 6.88
N TRP A 322 13.83 -16.96 7.08
CA TRP A 322 14.91 -16.80 6.10
C TRP A 322 14.61 -17.46 4.76
N ALA A 323 14.03 -18.68 4.75
CA ALA A 323 13.65 -19.35 3.51
C ALA A 323 12.58 -18.57 2.73
N THR A 324 11.62 -17.95 3.43
CA THR A 324 10.58 -17.12 2.81
C THR A 324 11.19 -15.82 2.27
N MET A 325 12.06 -15.15 3.03
CA MET A 325 12.78 -13.95 2.58
C MET A 325 13.62 -14.22 1.33
N ASP A 326 14.37 -15.33 1.33
CA ASP A 326 15.15 -15.76 0.15
C ASP A 326 14.25 -15.98 -1.08
N SER A 327 13.08 -16.60 -0.89
CA SER A 327 12.13 -16.85 -1.97
C SER A 327 11.50 -15.58 -2.53
N LEU A 328 11.38 -14.55 -1.68
CA LEU A 328 10.87 -13.23 -2.03
C LEU A 328 11.97 -12.28 -2.52
N GLY A 329 13.26 -12.68 -2.40
CA GLY A 329 14.42 -11.88 -2.79
C GLY A 329 14.63 -10.63 -1.93
N PHE A 330 14.19 -10.66 -0.68
CA PHE A 330 14.38 -9.56 0.25
C PHE A 330 15.79 -9.57 0.84
N ASP A 331 16.44 -8.41 0.83
CA ASP A 331 17.80 -8.20 1.34
C ASP A 331 17.77 -7.25 2.55
N PHE A 332 17.02 -7.62 3.59
CA PHE A 332 17.04 -6.92 4.87
C PHE A 332 17.27 -7.92 6.02
N GLU A 333 17.80 -7.47 7.14
CA GLU A 333 18.15 -8.31 8.29
C GLU A 333 17.27 -7.95 9.50
N PRO A 334 16.02 -8.46 9.59
CA PRO A 334 15.15 -8.22 10.74
C PRO A 334 15.68 -8.90 11.98
N GLU A 335 15.35 -8.35 13.14
CA GLU A 335 15.51 -9.08 14.40
C GLU A 335 14.48 -10.22 14.45
N ILE A 336 14.95 -11.45 14.72
CA ILE A 336 14.10 -12.65 14.79
C ILE A 336 14.23 -13.26 16.19
N VAL A 337 13.10 -13.44 16.85
CA VAL A 337 13.00 -14.20 18.10
C VAL A 337 12.34 -15.55 17.80
N ASP A 338 13.12 -16.63 17.94
CA ASP A 338 12.67 -17.99 17.67
C ASP A 338 12.16 -18.65 18.96
N PRO A 339 10.84 -18.97 19.06
CA PRO A 339 10.26 -19.55 20.26
C PRO A 339 10.83 -20.92 20.67
N TYR A 340 11.55 -21.60 19.77
CA TYR A 340 12.06 -22.95 19.99
C TYR A 340 13.58 -23.01 20.12
N GLU A 341 14.33 -22.03 19.62
CA GLU A 341 15.80 -22.03 19.61
C GLU A 341 16.39 -21.00 20.58
N ASP A 342 15.70 -19.88 20.85
CA ASP A 342 16.21 -18.83 21.72
C ASP A 342 15.93 -19.10 23.20
N ASP A 343 16.71 -18.47 24.09
CA ASP A 343 16.53 -18.58 25.54
C ASP A 343 15.36 -17.74 26.03
N LEU A 344 14.24 -18.38 26.30
CA LEU A 344 13.02 -17.75 26.78
C LEU A 344 12.83 -17.78 28.30
N GLU A 345 13.84 -18.24 29.09
CA GLU A 345 13.72 -18.35 30.55
C GLU A 345 13.34 -16.99 31.20
N PRO A 346 13.90 -15.83 30.81
CA PRO A 346 13.50 -14.54 31.36
C PRO A 346 12.01 -14.21 31.14
N TYR A 347 11.51 -14.49 29.95
CA TYR A 347 10.10 -14.28 29.61
C TYR A 347 9.16 -15.23 30.33
N ALA A 348 9.53 -16.51 30.43
CA ALA A 348 8.79 -17.50 31.18
C ALA A 348 8.71 -17.14 32.67
N ASP A 349 9.81 -16.71 33.27
CA ASP A 349 9.84 -16.25 34.66
C ASP A 349 8.95 -15.03 34.88
N ARG A 350 8.94 -14.07 33.92
CA ARG A 350 8.07 -12.89 33.97
C ARG A 350 6.59 -13.26 33.85
N ILE A 351 6.23 -14.10 32.88
CA ILE A 351 4.85 -14.63 32.72
C ILE A 351 4.40 -15.31 34.02
N HIS A 352 5.27 -16.15 34.61
CA HIS A 352 4.96 -16.79 35.89
C HIS A 352 4.75 -15.77 37.01
N GLU A 353 5.59 -14.75 37.10
CA GLU A 353 5.46 -13.69 38.11
C GLU A 353 4.11 -12.98 38.01
N LEU A 354 3.72 -12.57 36.82
CA LEU A 354 2.47 -11.87 36.55
C LEU A 354 1.24 -12.77 36.81
N ARG A 355 1.32 -14.06 36.50
CA ARG A 355 0.16 -14.97 36.45
C ARG A 355 0.11 -16.03 37.56
N LYS A 356 1.13 -16.17 38.42
CA LYS A 356 1.18 -17.20 39.51
C LYS A 356 -0.03 -17.17 40.43
N ARG A 357 -0.59 -15.98 40.72
CA ARG A 357 -1.80 -15.83 41.55
C ARG A 357 -3.10 -16.17 40.81
N LYS A 358 -3.02 -16.35 39.51
CA LYS A 358 -4.11 -16.82 38.63
C LYS A 358 -3.97 -18.33 38.32
N GLY A 359 -2.99 -19.01 38.94
CA GLY A 359 -2.81 -20.45 38.85
C GLY A 359 -1.76 -20.93 37.86
N VAL A 360 -1.08 -20.04 37.12
CA VAL A 360 -0.04 -20.42 36.17
C VAL A 360 1.19 -20.93 36.90
N THR A 361 1.58 -22.18 36.64
CA THR A 361 2.80 -22.81 37.14
C THR A 361 4.03 -22.41 36.32
N ARG A 362 5.26 -22.68 36.84
CA ARG A 362 6.48 -22.41 36.07
C ARG A 362 6.54 -23.20 34.75
N THR A 363 6.04 -24.44 34.75
CA THR A 363 6.01 -25.27 33.56
C THR A 363 5.05 -24.69 32.52
N GLU A 364 3.83 -24.31 32.95
CA GLU A 364 2.87 -23.65 32.05
C GLU A 364 3.38 -22.30 31.55
N ALA A 365 4.09 -21.52 32.36
CA ALA A 365 4.71 -20.28 31.95
C ALA A 365 5.78 -20.48 30.86
N ALA A 366 6.57 -21.56 30.97
CA ALA A 366 7.55 -21.94 29.98
C ALA A 366 6.88 -22.39 28.65
N ASP A 367 5.73 -23.03 28.72
CA ASP A 367 4.93 -23.37 27.52
C ASP A 367 4.27 -22.13 26.92
N LEU A 368 3.75 -21.21 27.73
CA LEU A 368 3.18 -19.94 27.29
C LEU A 368 4.23 -19.03 26.64
N ALA A 369 5.47 -19.01 27.12
CA ALA A 369 6.55 -18.25 26.52
C ALA A 369 6.91 -18.71 25.09
N ARG A 370 6.49 -19.92 24.69
CA ARG A 370 6.62 -20.41 23.30
C ARG A 370 5.44 -20.07 22.40
N ASP A 371 4.36 -19.57 22.96
CA ASP A 371 3.23 -19.06 22.20
C ASP A 371 3.54 -17.62 21.74
N GLU A 372 3.50 -17.37 20.46
CA GLU A 372 3.92 -16.10 19.84
C GLU A 372 3.18 -14.89 20.42
N ASN A 373 1.89 -15.04 20.74
CA ASN A 373 1.08 -13.98 21.32
C ASN A 373 1.47 -13.66 22.77
N HIS A 374 1.78 -14.67 23.57
CA HIS A 374 2.25 -14.48 24.93
C HIS A 374 3.69 -13.94 24.94
N LEU A 375 4.55 -14.44 24.06
CA LEU A 375 5.92 -13.98 23.94
C LEU A 375 5.98 -12.51 23.55
N GLY A 376 5.29 -12.12 22.48
CA GLY A 376 5.22 -10.72 22.06
C GLY A 376 4.64 -9.81 23.15
N SER A 377 3.58 -10.26 23.83
CA SER A 377 2.99 -9.49 24.95
C SER A 377 3.95 -9.26 26.10
N VAL A 378 4.71 -10.30 26.51
CA VAL A 378 5.67 -10.15 27.62
C VAL A 378 6.92 -9.37 27.22
N MET A 379 7.34 -9.43 25.94
CA MET A 379 8.42 -8.57 25.42
C MET A 379 8.07 -7.09 25.53
N VAL A 380 6.83 -6.74 25.16
CA VAL A 380 6.34 -5.36 25.30
C VAL A 380 6.21 -4.96 26.77
N GLU A 381 5.68 -5.83 27.62
CA GLU A 381 5.55 -5.58 29.08
C GLU A 381 6.90 -5.38 29.77
N MET A 382 7.95 -6.07 29.30
CA MET A 382 9.32 -5.94 29.84
C MET A 382 10.09 -4.75 29.22
N GLY A 383 9.57 -4.12 28.18
CA GLY A 383 10.23 -3.03 27.45
C GLY A 383 11.32 -3.50 26.47
N ASP A 384 11.33 -4.79 26.11
CA ASP A 384 12.18 -5.31 25.05
C ASP A 384 11.65 -4.95 23.64
N ALA A 385 10.41 -4.51 23.57
CA ALA A 385 9.79 -3.88 22.41
C ALA A 385 8.81 -2.80 22.86
N ASP A 386 8.51 -1.84 21.98
CA ASP A 386 7.67 -0.69 22.29
C ASP A 386 6.19 -0.93 21.94
N ALA A 387 5.92 -1.83 21.01
CA ALA A 387 4.57 -2.15 20.55
C ALA A 387 4.48 -3.56 19.95
N MET A 388 3.25 -4.04 19.75
CA MET A 388 3.00 -5.37 19.18
C MET A 388 1.82 -5.35 18.20
N LEU A 389 1.98 -6.08 17.09
CA LEU A 389 0.90 -6.49 16.18
C LEU A 389 0.74 -8.01 16.22
N THR A 390 -0.51 -8.48 16.27
CA THR A 390 -0.86 -9.91 16.30
C THR A 390 -2.23 -10.17 15.69
N GLY A 391 -2.62 -11.41 15.45
CA GLY A 391 -3.99 -11.83 15.10
C GLY A 391 -4.25 -12.09 13.63
N LEU A 392 -3.22 -12.06 12.78
CA LEU A 392 -3.38 -12.35 11.35
C LEU A 392 -3.85 -13.80 11.12
N MET A 393 -3.29 -14.75 11.87
CA MET A 393 -3.57 -16.19 11.76
C MET A 393 -4.54 -16.71 12.84
N HIS A 394 -4.76 -15.96 13.92
CA HIS A 394 -5.60 -16.34 15.05
C HIS A 394 -7.01 -15.73 14.98
N ASP A 395 -7.94 -16.27 15.75
CA ASP A 395 -9.21 -15.59 15.99
C ASP A 395 -9.03 -14.43 16.98
N TYR A 396 -9.78 -13.37 16.80
CA TYR A 396 -9.61 -12.12 17.55
C TYR A 396 -9.57 -12.29 19.08
N PRO A 397 -10.48 -13.09 19.72
CA PRO A 397 -10.41 -13.34 21.16
C PRO A 397 -9.14 -14.08 21.62
N SER A 398 -8.60 -14.97 20.80
CA SER A 398 -7.37 -15.72 21.12
C SER A 398 -6.13 -14.83 21.04
N ALA A 399 -6.08 -13.93 20.06
CA ALA A 399 -5.00 -12.97 19.90
C ALA A 399 -5.05 -11.86 20.98
N LEU A 400 -6.23 -11.40 21.37
CA LEU A 400 -6.40 -10.33 22.36
C LEU A 400 -6.15 -10.79 23.81
N ARG A 401 -6.41 -12.06 24.12
CA ARG A 401 -6.33 -12.56 25.51
C ARG A 401 -4.93 -12.46 26.14
N PRO A 402 -3.83 -12.83 25.48
CA PRO A 402 -2.47 -12.68 26.03
C PRO A 402 -2.11 -11.24 26.40
N PRO A 403 -2.30 -10.23 25.50
CA PRO A 403 -2.08 -8.84 25.87
C PRO A 403 -2.87 -8.37 27.09
N LEU A 404 -4.18 -8.66 27.13
CA LEU A 404 -5.01 -8.31 28.30
C LEU A 404 -4.54 -9.00 29.61
N GLN A 405 -3.88 -10.14 29.51
CA GLN A 405 -3.42 -10.90 30.66
C GLN A 405 -2.05 -10.47 31.18
N LEU A 406 -1.17 -10.02 30.31
CA LEU A 406 0.24 -9.75 30.61
C LEU A 406 0.52 -8.24 30.66
N ILE A 407 0.00 -7.47 29.74
CA ILE A 407 0.12 -6.02 29.69
C ILE A 407 -0.98 -5.40 30.56
N GLY A 408 -2.24 -5.72 30.26
CA GLY A 408 -3.41 -5.15 30.94
C GLY A 408 -3.86 -3.82 30.34
N THR A 409 -4.78 -3.16 31.05
CA THR A 409 -5.25 -1.81 30.71
C THR A 409 -4.39 -0.76 31.41
N ALA A 410 -4.35 0.46 30.85
CA ALA A 410 -3.66 1.59 31.43
C ALA A 410 -4.20 1.94 32.84
N ASP A 411 -3.42 2.65 33.65
CA ASP A 411 -3.80 2.99 35.04
C ASP A 411 -5.08 3.84 35.13
N ASP A 412 -5.39 4.61 34.10
CA ASP A 412 -6.59 5.45 33.94
C ASP A 412 -7.72 4.78 33.14
N ALA A 413 -7.53 3.53 32.73
CA ALA A 413 -8.47 2.73 31.94
C ALA A 413 -8.87 1.43 32.64
N GLU A 414 -10.17 1.21 32.80
CA GLU A 414 -10.68 -0.08 33.28
C GLU A 414 -10.93 -1.07 32.13
N TYR A 415 -11.13 -0.55 30.90
CA TYR A 415 -11.56 -1.32 29.75
C TYR A 415 -10.75 -0.98 28.50
N ALA A 416 -10.38 -2.01 27.75
CA ALA A 416 -9.90 -1.86 26.38
C ALA A 416 -11.09 -1.83 25.40
N ALA A 417 -10.95 -1.11 24.29
CA ALA A 417 -11.94 -1.06 23.23
C ALA A 417 -11.28 -1.08 21.85
N GLY A 418 -12.03 -1.59 20.85
CA GLY A 418 -11.54 -1.62 19.47
C GLY A 418 -12.24 -0.59 18.60
N VAL A 419 -11.45 0.28 18.02
CA VAL A 419 -11.90 1.43 17.21
C VAL A 419 -11.56 1.24 15.75
N TYR A 420 -12.52 1.47 14.85
CA TYR A 420 -12.28 1.57 13.42
C TYR A 420 -12.34 3.02 12.97
N MET A 421 -11.32 3.48 12.27
CA MET A 421 -11.41 4.70 11.48
C MET A 421 -11.97 4.35 10.10
N LEU A 422 -13.10 4.96 9.75
CA LEU A 422 -13.75 4.83 8.44
C LEU A 422 -13.55 6.12 7.64
N ALA A 423 -12.78 6.03 6.57
CA ALA A 423 -12.52 7.17 5.70
C ALA A 423 -13.41 7.12 4.46
N PHE A 424 -14.29 8.11 4.32
CA PHE A 424 -15.09 8.38 3.14
C PHE A 424 -14.42 9.45 2.28
N LYS A 425 -14.94 9.71 1.07
CA LYS A 425 -14.38 10.74 0.18
C LYS A 425 -14.25 12.12 0.84
N ASN A 426 -15.20 12.50 1.70
CA ASN A 426 -15.32 13.86 2.21
C ASN A 426 -15.17 13.95 3.73
N ARG A 427 -15.14 12.85 4.45
CA ARG A 427 -15.10 12.81 5.91
C ARG A 427 -14.46 11.55 6.45
N VAL A 428 -13.99 11.65 7.69
CA VAL A 428 -13.49 10.52 8.47
C VAL A 428 -14.40 10.37 9.69
N VAL A 429 -14.66 9.11 10.09
CA VAL A 429 -15.50 8.77 11.24
C VAL A 429 -14.82 7.66 12.03
N PHE A 430 -14.78 7.80 13.35
CA PHE A 430 -14.28 6.77 14.26
C PHE A 430 -15.46 6.02 14.86
N CYS A 431 -15.47 4.69 14.73
CA CYS A 431 -16.54 3.81 15.18
C CYS A 431 -16.07 2.97 16.37
N ALA A 432 -16.68 3.10 17.55
CA ALA A 432 -16.35 2.40 18.79
C ALA A 432 -17.59 1.97 19.59
N ASP A 433 -17.58 0.89 20.36
CA ASP A 433 -16.67 -0.24 20.27
C ASP A 433 -17.14 -1.22 19.20
N ALA A 434 -16.23 -1.74 18.42
CA ALA A 434 -16.57 -2.61 17.31
C ALA A 434 -16.03 -4.05 17.46
N THR A 435 -15.23 -4.35 18.53
CA THR A 435 -14.53 -5.65 18.62
C THR A 435 -14.41 -6.27 20.02
N VAL A 436 -14.58 -5.53 21.12
CA VAL A 436 -14.24 -6.00 22.47
C VAL A 436 -15.45 -6.14 23.39
N ASN A 437 -16.16 -5.04 23.69
CA ASN A 437 -17.16 -5.01 24.75
C ASN A 437 -18.55 -5.38 24.25
N GLN A 438 -19.07 -6.55 24.69
CA GLN A 438 -20.35 -7.08 24.19
C GLN A 438 -21.54 -6.20 24.55
N ASP A 439 -21.68 -5.87 25.81
CA ASP A 439 -22.78 -5.04 26.35
C ASP A 439 -22.27 -4.07 27.42
N PRO A 440 -21.54 -3.01 27.02
CA PRO A 440 -20.98 -2.02 27.95
C PRO A 440 -22.07 -1.28 28.71
N ASP A 441 -21.87 -0.97 29.95
CA ASP A 441 -22.74 -0.06 30.71
C ASP A 441 -22.42 1.42 30.42
N ALA A 442 -23.01 2.35 31.19
CA ALA A 442 -22.84 3.77 30.92
C ALA A 442 -21.41 4.25 31.24
N ASP A 443 -20.79 3.71 32.27
CA ASP A 443 -19.43 4.07 32.69
C ASP A 443 -18.43 3.62 31.61
N VAL A 444 -18.55 2.37 31.14
CA VAL A 444 -17.74 1.81 30.04
C VAL A 444 -17.93 2.60 28.74
N LEU A 445 -19.16 2.97 28.38
CA LEU A 445 -19.43 3.80 27.19
C LEU A 445 -18.78 5.19 27.30
N ALA A 446 -18.77 5.79 28.48
CA ALA A 446 -18.12 7.08 28.69
C ALA A 446 -16.59 6.96 28.52
N GLU A 447 -15.99 5.91 29.07
CA GLU A 447 -14.56 5.62 28.94
C GLU A 447 -14.17 5.35 27.47
N ILE A 448 -14.88 4.46 26.76
CA ILE A 448 -14.70 4.20 25.32
C ILE A 448 -14.75 5.52 24.53
N THR A 449 -15.67 6.43 24.90
CA THR A 449 -15.81 7.71 24.21
C THR A 449 -14.57 8.59 24.39
N ARG A 450 -14.01 8.70 25.61
CA ARG A 450 -12.78 9.44 25.88
C ARG A 450 -11.61 8.89 25.05
N HIS A 451 -11.33 7.59 25.19
CA HIS A 451 -10.22 6.97 24.45
C HIS A 451 -10.37 7.09 22.93
N THR A 452 -11.59 7.00 22.39
CA THR A 452 -11.83 7.20 20.97
C THR A 452 -11.63 8.66 20.55
N ALA A 453 -11.99 9.61 21.40
CA ALA A 453 -11.74 11.04 21.15
C ALA A 453 -10.22 11.34 21.13
N ASP A 454 -9.47 10.78 22.08
CA ASP A 454 -8.01 10.94 22.11
C ASP A 454 -7.35 10.29 20.90
N LEU A 455 -7.79 9.08 20.53
CA LEU A 455 -7.33 8.46 19.29
C LEU A 455 -7.60 9.34 18.06
N SER A 456 -8.76 9.99 17.96
CA SER A 456 -9.07 10.86 16.81
C SER A 456 -8.10 12.04 16.70
N ARG A 457 -7.63 12.61 17.82
CA ARG A 457 -6.64 13.69 17.85
C ARG A 457 -5.27 13.25 17.33
N ARG A 458 -4.88 11.98 17.52
CA ARG A 458 -3.64 11.41 16.94
C ARG A 458 -3.62 11.50 15.41
N PHE A 459 -4.81 11.43 14.80
CA PHE A 459 -5.02 11.64 13.37
C PHE A 459 -5.29 13.11 12.99
N ASN A 460 -5.05 14.08 13.89
CA ASN A 460 -5.35 15.50 13.71
C ASN A 460 -6.83 15.77 13.41
N VAL A 461 -7.74 14.98 13.99
CA VAL A 461 -9.19 15.15 13.87
C VAL A 461 -9.75 15.56 15.21
N GLU A 462 -10.28 16.78 15.30
CA GLU A 462 -10.95 17.24 16.51
C GLU A 462 -12.25 16.46 16.74
N PRO A 463 -12.41 15.81 17.91
CA PRO A 463 -13.52 14.92 18.18
C PRO A 463 -14.85 15.68 18.35
N ARG A 464 -15.91 15.15 17.77
CA ARG A 464 -17.31 15.43 18.07
C ARG A 464 -18.00 14.09 18.26
N ALA A 465 -18.35 13.77 19.53
CA ALA A 465 -18.77 12.43 19.90
C ALA A 465 -20.30 12.33 20.02
N ALA A 466 -20.87 11.33 19.35
CA ALA A 466 -22.27 10.97 19.46
C ALA A 466 -22.45 9.58 20.07
N LEU A 467 -23.20 9.48 21.16
CA LEU A 467 -23.59 8.20 21.74
C LEU A 467 -24.88 7.73 21.07
N LEU A 468 -24.75 6.66 20.29
CA LEU A 468 -25.79 6.21 19.36
C LEU A 468 -26.88 5.36 20.02
N SER A 469 -28.09 5.51 19.50
CA SER A 469 -29.26 4.71 19.85
C SER A 469 -30.25 4.71 18.69
N TYR A 470 -31.35 3.97 18.83
CA TYR A 470 -32.54 4.12 17.98
C TYR A 470 -33.52 5.19 18.47
N SER A 471 -33.19 5.93 19.54
CA SER A 471 -33.94 7.00 20.16
C SER A 471 -33.18 8.33 20.04
N ASN A 472 -33.89 9.45 19.90
CA ASN A 472 -33.32 10.78 19.98
C ASN A 472 -33.79 11.44 21.28
N PHE A 473 -32.85 11.83 22.15
CA PHE A 473 -33.05 12.72 23.31
C PHE A 473 -34.27 12.38 24.16
N GLY A 474 -34.51 11.11 24.47
CA GLY A 474 -35.60 10.66 25.30
C GLY A 474 -36.91 10.37 24.57
N SER A 475 -36.91 10.32 23.23
CA SER A 475 -38.09 9.93 22.45
C SER A 475 -38.62 8.53 22.79
N VAL A 476 -37.71 7.62 23.22
CA VAL A 476 -38.02 6.32 23.80
C VAL A 476 -37.30 6.21 25.15
N ASP A 477 -37.97 5.72 26.17
CA ASP A 477 -37.42 5.59 27.53
C ASP A 477 -37.42 4.12 28.00
N ASN A 478 -36.28 3.47 27.92
CA ASN A 478 -36.01 2.14 28.45
C ASN A 478 -34.52 1.99 28.82
N GLU A 479 -34.12 0.84 29.37
CA GLU A 479 -32.77 0.63 29.85
C GLU A 479 -31.72 0.81 28.74
N GLY A 480 -31.98 0.26 27.53
CA GLY A 480 -31.07 0.36 26.38
C GLY A 480 -30.84 1.80 25.88
N THR A 481 -31.88 2.67 25.97
CA THR A 481 -31.76 4.09 25.57
C THR A 481 -31.25 5.00 26.69
N ARG A 482 -31.50 4.62 27.96
CA ARG A 482 -30.96 5.32 29.13
C ARG A 482 -29.44 5.18 29.26
N LYS A 483 -28.91 4.02 28.85
CA LYS A 483 -27.48 3.73 28.95
C LYS A 483 -26.62 4.76 28.18
N PRO A 484 -26.75 4.96 26.86
CA PRO A 484 -25.98 5.97 26.13
C PRO A 484 -26.31 7.40 26.56
N ARG A 485 -27.56 7.68 26.96
CA ARG A 485 -27.94 9.00 27.53
C ARG A 485 -27.19 9.32 28.83
N ARG A 486 -27.06 8.35 29.72
CA ARG A 486 -26.30 8.51 30.96
C ARG A 486 -24.83 8.73 30.69
N ALA A 487 -24.24 7.95 29.80
CA ALA A 487 -22.84 8.13 29.40
C ALA A 487 -22.58 9.52 28.81
N ALA A 488 -23.46 10.03 27.92
CA ALA A 488 -23.36 11.40 27.42
C ALA A 488 -23.47 12.44 28.51
N GLY A 489 -24.39 12.24 29.49
CA GLY A 489 -24.50 13.11 30.65
C GLY A 489 -23.24 13.14 31.51
N MET A 490 -22.66 12.00 31.80
CA MET A 490 -21.40 11.87 32.55
C MET A 490 -20.27 12.64 31.88
N LEU A 491 -20.12 12.49 30.57
CA LEU A 491 -19.08 13.17 29.78
C LEU A 491 -19.27 14.70 29.75
N ARG A 492 -20.49 15.18 29.60
CA ARG A 492 -20.79 16.61 29.62
C ARG A 492 -20.59 17.27 31.01
N ASP A 493 -20.84 16.51 32.07
CA ASP A 493 -20.66 16.99 33.45
C ASP A 493 -19.19 16.90 33.92
N ASP A 494 -18.31 16.25 33.15
CA ASP A 494 -16.89 16.08 33.46
C ASP A 494 -16.07 17.27 32.94
N PRO A 495 -15.42 18.05 33.82
CA PRO A 495 -14.65 19.24 33.45
C PRO A 495 -13.37 18.91 32.63
N ASP A 496 -12.92 17.65 32.63
CA ASP A 496 -11.74 17.21 31.90
C ASP A 496 -12.07 16.79 30.44
N VAL A 497 -13.37 16.77 30.09
CA VAL A 497 -13.83 16.52 28.71
C VAL A 497 -13.91 17.83 27.94
N GLU A 498 -12.91 18.07 27.08
CA GLU A 498 -12.77 19.30 26.30
C GLU A 498 -13.26 19.17 24.84
N PHE A 499 -14.24 18.31 24.58
CA PHE A 499 -14.79 18.11 23.23
C PHE A 499 -16.34 18.05 23.26
N PRO A 500 -17.02 18.45 22.16
CA PRO A 500 -18.45 18.31 22.04
C PRO A 500 -18.92 16.87 22.12
N VAL A 501 -19.83 16.56 23.05
CA VAL A 501 -20.39 15.21 23.20
C VAL A 501 -21.89 15.30 23.53
N ASP A 502 -22.68 14.49 22.83
CA ASP A 502 -24.11 14.43 23.12
C ASP A 502 -24.73 13.06 22.79
N GLY A 503 -25.96 12.83 23.21
CA GLY A 503 -26.73 11.58 23.04
C GLY A 503 -27.73 11.37 24.18
N GLU A 504 -28.62 10.39 24.10
CA GLU A 504 -28.63 9.40 22.99
C GLU A 504 -29.25 10.03 21.74
N MET A 505 -28.73 9.64 20.58
CA MET A 505 -29.28 10.06 19.30
C MET A 505 -29.20 8.97 18.23
N GLN A 506 -30.07 9.07 17.21
CA GLN A 506 -30.01 8.19 16.05
C GLN A 506 -28.81 8.50 15.16
N ALA A 507 -28.32 7.51 14.41
CA ALA A 507 -27.15 7.67 13.59
C ALA A 507 -27.30 8.75 12.49
N ASP A 508 -28.47 8.88 11.89
CA ASP A 508 -28.78 9.95 10.92
C ASP A 508 -28.78 11.33 11.57
N THR A 509 -29.31 11.45 12.79
CA THR A 509 -29.23 12.71 13.58
C THR A 509 -27.76 13.07 13.86
N ALA A 510 -26.93 12.09 14.19
CA ALA A 510 -25.53 12.32 14.52
C ALA A 510 -24.68 12.80 13.33
N VAL A 511 -24.98 12.33 12.09
CA VAL A 511 -24.07 12.53 10.94
C VAL A 511 -24.62 13.44 9.84
N VAL A 512 -25.88 13.88 9.92
CA VAL A 512 -26.52 14.75 8.93
C VAL A 512 -26.83 16.11 9.55
N ASP A 513 -26.12 17.12 9.08
CA ASP A 513 -26.15 18.48 9.58
C ASP A 513 -27.57 19.08 9.58
N ASP A 514 -28.28 18.97 8.46
CA ASP A 514 -29.65 19.46 8.32
C ASP A 514 -30.64 18.86 9.34
N ILE A 515 -30.40 17.60 9.77
CA ILE A 515 -31.25 16.95 10.80
C ILE A 515 -30.84 17.44 12.18
N LEU A 516 -29.56 17.50 12.47
CA LEU A 516 -29.03 17.95 13.76
C LEU A 516 -29.42 19.41 14.03
N GLU A 517 -29.03 20.34 13.18
CA GLU A 517 -29.34 21.76 13.34
C GLU A 517 -30.82 22.08 13.14
N GLY A 518 -31.44 21.49 12.12
CA GLY A 518 -32.83 21.82 11.77
C GLY A 518 -33.87 21.31 12.75
N THR A 519 -33.60 20.17 13.43
CA THR A 519 -34.58 19.54 14.33
C THR A 519 -34.12 19.58 15.80
N TYR A 520 -32.83 19.44 16.04
CA TYR A 520 -32.25 19.30 17.37
C TYR A 520 -31.20 20.38 17.67
N GLY A 521 -31.40 21.61 17.23
CA GLY A 521 -30.51 22.75 17.43
C GLY A 521 -30.20 23.10 18.90
N PHE A 522 -30.68 22.31 19.84
CA PHE A 522 -30.30 22.36 21.26
C PHE A 522 -29.18 21.39 21.61
N SER A 523 -28.74 20.55 20.66
CA SER A 523 -27.63 19.61 20.87
C SER A 523 -26.36 20.36 21.23
N GLU A 524 -25.52 19.73 22.04
CA GLU A 524 -24.19 20.25 22.39
C GLU A 524 -23.16 20.02 21.27
N LEU A 525 -23.54 19.28 20.21
CA LEU A 525 -22.66 19.10 19.03
C LEU A 525 -22.72 20.37 18.16
N ASP A 526 -21.54 20.88 17.81
CA ASP A 526 -21.33 22.05 16.95
C ASP A 526 -21.24 21.71 15.46
N GLY A 527 -21.70 20.53 15.08
CA GLY A 527 -21.70 19.97 13.72
C GLY A 527 -21.79 18.46 13.71
N PRO A 528 -21.79 17.82 12.54
CA PRO A 528 -21.88 16.37 12.42
C PRO A 528 -20.81 15.64 13.21
N ALA A 529 -21.20 14.58 13.92
CA ALA A 529 -20.29 13.77 14.71
C ALA A 529 -19.28 13.03 13.81
N ASN A 530 -18.05 12.92 14.32
CA ASN A 530 -16.97 12.14 13.72
C ASN A 530 -16.48 11.00 14.65
N VAL A 531 -16.93 10.97 15.89
CA VAL A 531 -16.78 9.85 16.82
C VAL A 531 -18.17 9.27 17.11
N LEU A 532 -18.39 8.04 16.66
CA LEU A 532 -19.67 7.33 16.77
C LEU A 532 -19.51 6.18 17.76
N VAL A 533 -20.15 6.30 18.93
CA VAL A 533 -20.09 5.30 19.99
C VAL A 533 -21.36 4.46 19.98
N PHE A 534 -21.22 3.18 19.70
CA PHE A 534 -22.32 2.24 19.58
C PHE A 534 -22.76 1.69 20.95
N PRO A 535 -24.06 1.41 21.15
CA PRO A 535 -24.58 0.98 22.44
C PRO A 535 -24.15 -0.45 22.85
N ASN A 536 -23.69 -1.27 21.91
CA ASN A 536 -23.20 -2.62 22.13
C ASN A 536 -22.38 -3.10 20.92
N LEU A 537 -21.65 -4.21 21.11
CA LEU A 537 -20.79 -4.81 20.10
C LEU A 537 -21.53 -5.19 18.81
N GLU A 538 -22.74 -5.73 18.90
CA GLU A 538 -23.50 -6.13 17.71
C GLU A 538 -23.77 -4.93 16.80
N ALA A 539 -24.22 -3.82 17.38
CA ALA A 539 -24.47 -2.59 16.63
C ALA A 539 -23.18 -2.02 16.01
N GLY A 540 -22.08 -1.99 16.76
CA GLY A 540 -20.79 -1.51 16.31
C GLY A 540 -20.22 -2.36 15.17
N ASN A 541 -20.17 -3.68 15.38
CA ASN A 541 -19.58 -4.61 14.41
C ASN A 541 -20.39 -4.67 13.10
N ILE A 542 -21.72 -4.74 13.18
CA ILE A 542 -22.58 -4.70 12.00
C ILE A 542 -22.48 -3.34 11.31
N GLY A 543 -22.53 -2.25 12.08
CA GLY A 543 -22.52 -0.89 11.56
C GLY A 543 -21.27 -0.59 10.74
N TYR A 544 -20.08 -0.81 11.30
CA TYR A 544 -18.84 -0.49 10.56
C TYR A 544 -18.68 -1.36 9.30
N LYS A 545 -19.04 -2.67 9.36
CA LYS A 545 -18.96 -3.56 8.18
C LYS A 545 -19.90 -3.13 7.05
N LEU A 546 -21.12 -2.68 7.38
CA LEU A 546 -22.04 -2.15 6.38
C LEU A 546 -21.51 -0.84 5.77
N LEU A 547 -20.98 0.05 6.58
CA LEU A 547 -20.38 1.31 6.13
C LEU A 547 -19.14 1.06 5.25
N GLN A 548 -18.29 0.09 5.60
CA GLN A 548 -17.15 -0.32 4.79
C GLN A 548 -17.60 -0.93 3.46
N ARG A 549 -18.45 -1.98 3.49
CA ARG A 549 -18.77 -2.79 2.30
C ARG A 549 -19.82 -2.18 1.38
N LEU A 550 -20.82 -1.49 1.94
CA LEU A 550 -21.89 -0.83 1.17
C LEU A 550 -21.70 0.68 1.07
N GLY A 551 -21.12 1.31 2.08
CA GLY A 551 -20.86 2.74 2.10
C GLY A 551 -19.59 3.13 1.34
N GLY A 552 -18.75 2.17 0.96
CA GLY A 552 -17.49 2.43 0.24
C GLY A 552 -16.45 3.18 1.08
N ALA A 553 -16.48 3.00 2.42
CA ALA A 553 -15.47 3.57 3.30
C ALA A 553 -14.24 2.66 3.35
N ASP A 554 -13.05 3.25 3.28
CA ASP A 554 -11.81 2.58 3.69
C ASP A 554 -11.81 2.44 5.22
N ALA A 555 -11.61 1.22 5.73
CA ALA A 555 -11.55 0.95 7.16
C ALA A 555 -10.11 0.71 7.59
N ILE A 556 -9.65 1.45 8.60
CA ILE A 556 -8.34 1.27 9.24
C ILE A 556 -8.59 0.84 10.68
N GLY A 557 -7.97 -0.25 11.09
CA GLY A 557 -8.16 -0.86 12.41
C GLY A 557 -8.52 -2.35 12.32
N PRO A 558 -8.88 -2.99 13.46
CA PRO A 558 -9.22 -2.30 14.71
C PRO A 558 -7.98 -1.80 15.47
N MET A 559 -8.02 -0.54 15.85
CA MET A 559 -7.05 0.06 16.76
C MET A 559 -7.52 -0.18 18.18
N LEU A 560 -6.69 -0.80 19.00
CA LEU A 560 -7.01 -1.06 20.40
C LEU A 560 -6.65 0.17 21.24
N VAL A 561 -7.58 0.64 22.04
CA VAL A 561 -7.40 1.77 22.98
C VAL A 561 -7.61 1.31 24.40
N GLY A 562 -7.06 2.04 25.39
CA GLY A 562 -7.17 1.72 26.80
C GLY A 562 -6.21 0.63 27.28
N MET A 563 -5.23 0.23 26.49
CA MET A 563 -4.15 -0.68 26.91
C MET A 563 -3.01 0.09 27.55
N ASP A 564 -2.31 -0.53 28.54
CA ASP A 564 -1.15 0.07 29.20
C ASP A 564 0.04 0.26 28.24
N GLN A 565 0.23 -0.67 27.30
CA GLN A 565 1.23 -0.57 26.24
C GLN A 565 0.58 -0.81 24.88
N PRO A 566 1.14 -0.25 23.80
CA PRO A 566 0.55 -0.33 22.45
C PRO A 566 0.50 -1.76 21.93
N VAL A 567 -0.70 -2.27 21.72
CA VAL A 567 -0.94 -3.56 21.07
C VAL A 567 -2.15 -3.43 20.15
N HIS A 568 -2.01 -3.88 18.92
CA HIS A 568 -3.16 -3.95 18.01
C HIS A 568 -3.35 -5.35 17.45
N VAL A 569 -4.61 -5.72 17.25
CA VAL A 569 -4.99 -7.06 16.82
C VAL A 569 -5.52 -7.01 15.39
N LEU A 570 -4.77 -7.61 14.49
CA LEU A 570 -5.10 -7.75 13.07
C LEU A 570 -6.32 -8.67 12.85
N GLN A 571 -6.85 -8.65 11.64
CA GLN A 571 -7.87 -9.60 11.19
C GLN A 571 -7.30 -10.56 10.14
N ARG A 572 -7.83 -11.79 10.07
CA ARG A 572 -7.40 -12.82 9.11
C ARG A 572 -7.46 -12.39 7.64
N GLY A 573 -8.24 -11.36 7.35
CA GLY A 573 -8.39 -10.83 6.00
C GLY A 573 -7.49 -9.65 5.67
N ASP A 574 -6.67 -9.19 6.62
CA ASP A 574 -5.83 -8.01 6.44
C ASP A 574 -4.74 -8.28 5.40
N GLU A 575 -4.43 -7.24 4.68
CA GLU A 575 -3.39 -7.23 3.65
C GLU A 575 -2.11 -6.57 4.19
N VAL A 576 -1.01 -6.71 3.49
CA VAL A 576 0.29 -6.12 3.87
C VAL A 576 0.15 -4.63 4.20
N LYS A 577 -0.61 -3.88 3.39
CA LYS A 577 -0.89 -2.46 3.63
C LYS A 577 -1.57 -2.19 4.98
N ASP A 578 -2.49 -3.07 5.39
CA ASP A 578 -3.23 -2.90 6.66
C ASP A 578 -2.29 -3.12 7.85
N ILE A 579 -1.38 -4.10 7.74
CA ILE A 579 -0.33 -4.37 8.73
C ILE A 579 0.63 -3.17 8.83
N VAL A 580 1.11 -2.64 7.71
CA VAL A 580 2.00 -1.46 7.68
C VAL A 580 1.32 -0.23 8.28
N ASN A 581 0.06 0.02 7.94
CA ASN A 581 -0.72 1.11 8.51
C ASN A 581 -0.86 0.97 10.03
N LEU A 582 -1.19 -0.24 10.50
CA LEU A 582 -1.40 -0.49 11.92
C LEU A 582 -0.08 -0.45 12.71
N ALA A 583 1.05 -0.83 12.07
CA ALA A 583 2.38 -0.62 12.64
C ALA A 583 2.69 0.86 12.85
N GLY A 584 2.35 1.71 11.87
CA GLY A 584 2.49 3.17 12.03
C GLY A 584 1.66 3.73 13.19
N VAL A 585 0.43 3.24 13.37
CA VAL A 585 -0.41 3.60 14.54
C VAL A 585 0.26 3.15 15.84
N ALA A 586 0.72 1.90 15.89
CA ALA A 586 1.37 1.33 17.09
C ALA A 586 2.63 2.12 17.50
N VAL A 587 3.41 2.59 16.51
CA VAL A 587 4.58 3.46 16.76
C VAL A 587 4.16 4.81 17.35
N VAL A 588 3.13 5.45 16.80
CA VAL A 588 2.63 6.74 17.33
C VAL A 588 2.08 6.56 18.74
N ASP A 589 1.36 5.48 19.01
CA ASP A 589 0.89 5.15 20.35
C ASP A 589 2.08 4.96 21.34
N ALA A 590 3.16 4.31 20.90
CA ALA A 590 4.37 4.12 21.71
C ALA A 590 5.16 5.41 21.94
N GLN A 591 5.13 6.35 20.99
CA GLN A 591 5.75 7.68 21.15
C GLN A 591 5.06 8.48 22.24
N GLU A 592 3.72 8.46 22.28
CA GLU A 592 2.92 9.19 23.28
C GLU A 592 3.00 8.59 24.70
N ASN A 593 3.13 7.25 24.82
CA ASN A 593 3.29 6.58 26.11
C ASN A 593 4.69 6.81 26.73
N GLY A 594 5.67 7.28 25.97
CA GLY A 594 7.04 7.54 26.43
C GLY A 594 7.31 8.97 26.89
N GLU A 595 6.34 9.90 26.71
CA GLU A 595 6.37 11.27 27.22
C GLU A 595 5.68 11.37 28.58
#